data_bb29ab81184f1eba267815462543436c
#
_entry.id   bb29ab81184f1eba267815462543436c
#
_cell.length_a   1.000
_cell.length_b   1.000
_cell.length_c   1.000
_cell.angle_alpha   90.00
_cell.angle_beta   90.00
_cell.angle_gamma   90.00
#
_symmetry.space_group_name_H-M   'P 1'
#
loop_
_entity.id
_entity.type
_entity.pdbx_description
1 polymer ?
#
loop_
_entity_poly.entity_id
_entity_poly.type
_entity_poly.pdbx_seq_one_letter_code
_entity_poly.pdbx_strand_id
1 'polypeptide(L)'
;MQDLKGKVAVITGGAEGIGKAIAVAAAAEGMKLVLADIDADKLNNTVEELAGTGADVIGLRTDVSSESSVQALADAAFERFGNVHLLINNAGVALAKSAWETTQKDWEWVMGVNLYGVTNGLRAFIPRMLEKGEEGHIVNTASIAGLLSEPALAAYNVSKFGVVTLSEGLHHDLTLRKAKINVSVLCPGWVKTRIAEAERHREADQRTDFTKIDKVSVMTGMSIMKAVQNGIEPQQVASDVINAVKSNKFYILTHPHTKAGIQIRMEDILQERAPTLLPI
;
A
#
# COMPACT_ATOMS: atom_id res chain seq x y z
N MET A 1 -1.24 -15.69 11.46
CA MET A 1 -1.75 -15.05 12.72
C MET A 1 -3.26 -15.21 12.76
N GLN A 2 -3.81 -16.20 13.50
CA GLN A 2 -5.26 -16.51 13.48
C GLN A 2 -6.07 -15.67 14.48
N ASP A 3 -5.53 -15.42 15.66
CA ASP A 3 -6.14 -14.55 16.66
C ASP A 3 -5.51 -13.16 16.61
N LEU A 4 -6.33 -12.14 16.39
CA LEU A 4 -5.92 -10.74 16.27
C LEU A 4 -6.23 -9.93 17.53
N LYS A 5 -7.05 -10.47 18.46
CA LYS A 5 -7.49 -9.74 19.64
C LYS A 5 -6.31 -9.32 20.55
N GLY A 6 -6.26 -8.05 20.89
CA GLY A 6 -5.20 -7.46 21.72
C GLY A 6 -3.84 -7.29 21.00
N LYS A 7 -3.70 -7.77 19.77
CA LYS A 7 -2.51 -7.56 18.93
C LYS A 7 -2.44 -6.11 18.43
N VAL A 8 -1.24 -5.66 18.10
CA VAL A 8 -0.97 -4.28 17.67
C VAL A 8 -0.80 -4.23 16.15
N ALA A 9 -1.56 -3.36 15.49
CA ALA A 9 -1.42 -3.06 14.06
C ALA A 9 -0.89 -1.64 13.84
N VAL A 10 0.10 -1.50 12.98
CA VAL A 10 0.57 -0.21 12.44
C VAL A 10 0.13 -0.11 10.98
N ILE A 11 -0.52 0.99 10.59
CA ILE A 11 -1.08 1.17 9.25
C ILE A 11 -0.64 2.53 8.71
N THR A 12 0.13 2.54 7.63
CA THR A 12 0.49 3.77 6.91
C THR A 12 -0.56 4.13 5.86
N GLY A 13 -0.80 5.42 5.61
CA GLY A 13 -1.93 5.88 4.81
C GLY A 13 -3.26 5.54 5.48
N GLY A 14 -3.31 5.63 6.81
CA GLY A 14 -4.43 5.18 7.65
C GLY A 14 -5.59 6.16 7.76
N ALA A 15 -5.46 7.38 7.22
CA ALA A 15 -6.47 8.43 7.38
C ALA A 15 -7.67 8.30 6.44
N GLU A 16 -7.52 7.66 5.30
CA GLU A 16 -8.60 7.50 4.30
C GLU A 16 -8.46 6.23 3.47
N GLY A 17 -9.45 5.95 2.62
CA GLY A 17 -9.41 4.89 1.61
C GLY A 17 -9.17 3.49 2.20
N ILE A 18 -8.28 2.72 1.56
CA ILE A 18 -7.98 1.34 1.94
C ILE A 18 -7.40 1.28 3.37
N GLY A 19 -6.46 2.19 3.71
CA GLY A 19 -5.84 2.20 5.04
C GLY A 19 -6.83 2.41 6.17
N LYS A 20 -7.74 3.39 6.04
CA LYS A 20 -8.83 3.62 7.00
C LYS A 20 -9.76 2.40 7.09
N ALA A 21 -10.14 1.82 5.96
CA ALA A 21 -11.00 0.64 5.96
C ALA A 21 -10.34 -0.56 6.67
N ILE A 22 -9.04 -0.77 6.47
CA ILE A 22 -8.27 -1.80 7.20
C ILE A 22 -8.21 -1.47 8.69
N ALA A 23 -8.02 -0.19 9.08
CA ALA A 23 -8.01 0.22 10.48
C ALA A 23 -9.35 -0.09 11.17
N VAL A 24 -10.48 0.20 10.51
CA VAL A 24 -11.82 -0.14 11.01
C VAL A 24 -11.98 -1.66 11.17
N ALA A 25 -11.56 -2.44 10.17
CA ALA A 25 -11.66 -3.90 10.24
C ALA A 25 -10.75 -4.49 11.34
N ALA A 26 -9.53 -3.97 11.51
CA ALA A 26 -8.61 -4.38 12.57
C ALA A 26 -9.13 -4.01 13.97
N ALA A 27 -9.75 -2.82 14.12
CA ALA A 27 -10.44 -2.44 15.37
C ALA A 27 -11.58 -3.40 15.73
N ALA A 28 -12.39 -3.79 14.73
CA ALA A 28 -13.47 -4.76 14.91
C ALA A 28 -12.98 -6.16 15.36
N GLU A 29 -11.74 -6.53 14.98
CA GLU A 29 -11.05 -7.75 15.47
C GLU A 29 -10.43 -7.56 16.88
N GLY A 30 -10.60 -6.38 17.50
CA GLY A 30 -10.07 -6.07 18.82
C GLY A 30 -8.56 -5.78 18.84
N MET A 31 -7.98 -5.38 17.74
CA MET A 31 -6.58 -4.94 17.68
C MET A 31 -6.40 -3.55 18.28
N LYS A 32 -5.21 -3.28 18.79
CA LYS A 32 -4.72 -1.93 19.13
C LYS A 32 -4.10 -1.32 17.88
N LEU A 33 -4.27 -0.01 17.68
CA LEU A 33 -3.96 0.62 16.40
C LEU A 33 -2.95 1.75 16.55
N VAL A 34 -2.00 1.81 15.61
CA VAL A 34 -1.16 2.98 15.34
C VAL A 34 -1.40 3.38 13.89
N LEU A 35 -2.02 4.53 13.68
CA LEU A 35 -2.30 5.05 12.37
C LEU A 35 -1.28 6.12 11.99
N ALA A 36 -0.79 6.05 10.77
CA ALA A 36 0.14 7.01 10.23
C ALA A 36 -0.37 7.57 8.90
N ASP A 37 -0.31 8.88 8.73
CA ASP A 37 -0.67 9.56 7.48
C ASP A 37 0.08 10.88 7.38
N ILE A 38 0.23 11.40 6.15
CA ILE A 38 0.81 12.72 5.92
C ILE A 38 -0.20 13.84 6.21
N ASP A 39 -1.50 13.56 6.04
CA ASP A 39 -2.62 14.48 6.29
C ASP A 39 -3.04 14.40 7.78
N ALA A 40 -2.50 15.31 8.59
CA ALA A 40 -2.72 15.32 10.03
C ALA A 40 -4.19 15.52 10.41
N ASP A 41 -4.94 16.35 9.69
CA ASP A 41 -6.33 16.66 10.03
C ASP A 41 -7.24 15.45 9.79
N LYS A 42 -7.08 14.79 8.65
CA LYS A 42 -7.83 13.55 8.37
C LYS A 42 -7.42 12.41 9.29
N LEU A 43 -6.13 12.33 9.64
CA LEU A 43 -5.65 11.33 10.58
C LEU A 43 -6.31 11.52 11.95
N ASN A 44 -6.34 12.74 12.47
CA ASN A 44 -6.97 13.06 13.75
C ASN A 44 -8.46 12.69 13.74
N ASN A 45 -9.18 13.07 12.68
CA ASN A 45 -10.60 12.72 12.52
C ASN A 45 -10.82 11.20 12.54
N THR A 46 -9.96 10.44 11.87
CA THR A 46 -10.06 8.96 11.84
C THR A 46 -9.72 8.33 13.20
N VAL A 47 -8.72 8.87 13.90
CA VAL A 47 -8.39 8.44 15.27
C VAL A 47 -9.55 8.70 16.23
N GLU A 48 -10.15 9.90 16.20
CA GLU A 48 -11.32 10.25 17.02
C GLU A 48 -12.52 9.33 16.74
N GLU A 49 -12.81 9.07 15.45
CA GLU A 49 -13.87 8.16 15.05
C GLU A 49 -13.67 6.75 15.63
N LEU A 50 -12.45 6.20 15.50
CA LEU A 50 -12.13 4.86 16.00
C LEU A 50 -12.10 4.81 17.55
N ALA A 51 -11.55 5.83 18.19
CA ALA A 51 -11.58 5.93 19.65
C ALA A 51 -13.01 6.00 20.19
N GLY A 52 -13.91 6.70 19.48
CA GLY A 52 -15.34 6.75 19.78
C GLY A 52 -16.05 5.39 19.74
N THR A 53 -15.49 4.40 19.01
CA THR A 53 -15.98 3.01 19.03
C THR A 53 -15.38 2.17 20.17
N GLY A 54 -14.48 2.74 20.97
CA GLY A 54 -13.78 2.06 22.06
C GLY A 54 -12.46 1.40 21.63
N ALA A 55 -11.96 1.65 20.44
CA ALA A 55 -10.66 1.15 20.00
C ALA A 55 -9.51 1.86 20.72
N ASP A 56 -8.45 1.11 21.11
CA ASP A 56 -7.21 1.67 21.62
C ASP A 56 -6.34 2.09 20.43
N VAL A 57 -6.38 3.36 20.07
CA VAL A 57 -5.78 3.91 18.84
C VAL A 57 -4.99 5.18 19.11
N ILE A 58 -3.83 5.29 18.45
CA ILE A 58 -3.07 6.53 18.36
C ILE A 58 -2.79 6.87 16.89
N GLY A 59 -2.60 8.15 16.60
CA GLY A 59 -2.21 8.67 15.29
C GLY A 59 -0.90 9.43 15.35
N LEU A 60 -0.06 9.25 14.33
CA LEU A 60 1.17 10.02 14.18
C LEU A 60 1.29 10.53 12.73
N ARG A 61 1.38 11.87 12.56
CA ARG A 61 1.66 12.43 11.24
C ARG A 61 3.01 11.90 10.75
N THR A 62 3.00 11.23 9.61
CA THR A 62 4.17 10.52 9.08
C THR A 62 4.28 10.71 7.58
N ASP A 63 5.42 11.20 7.13
CA ASP A 63 5.83 11.12 5.74
C ASP A 63 6.64 9.83 5.54
N VAL A 64 6.06 8.85 4.85
CA VAL A 64 6.71 7.55 4.65
C VAL A 64 7.96 7.62 3.78
N SER A 65 8.12 8.68 2.95
CA SER A 65 9.33 8.90 2.15
C SER A 65 10.53 9.33 3.00
N SER A 66 10.29 9.80 4.23
CA SER A 66 11.31 10.19 5.20
C SER A 66 11.62 9.04 6.16
N GLU A 67 12.85 8.55 6.11
CA GLU A 67 13.32 7.48 7.01
C GLU A 67 13.16 7.87 8.48
N SER A 68 13.54 9.09 8.86
CA SER A 68 13.42 9.57 10.24
C SER A 68 11.98 9.68 10.71
N SER A 69 11.05 10.04 9.83
CA SER A 69 9.62 10.07 10.14
C SER A 69 9.05 8.68 10.40
N VAL A 70 9.47 7.68 9.61
CA VAL A 70 9.06 6.28 9.81
C VAL A 70 9.72 5.67 11.05
N GLN A 71 10.96 6.04 11.35
CA GLN A 71 11.61 5.61 12.59
C GLN A 71 10.87 6.15 13.81
N ALA A 72 10.47 7.42 13.82
CA ALA A 72 9.67 8.01 14.90
C ALA A 72 8.31 7.30 15.06
N LEU A 73 7.67 6.89 13.96
CA LEU A 73 6.45 6.08 14.00
C LEU A 73 6.69 4.73 14.69
N ALA A 74 7.79 4.06 14.35
CA ALA A 74 8.14 2.79 14.99
C ALA A 74 8.41 2.98 16.49
N ASP A 75 9.18 4.01 16.86
CA ASP A 75 9.46 4.32 18.27
C ASP A 75 8.18 4.53 19.08
N ALA A 76 7.26 5.38 18.57
CA ALA A 76 5.97 5.61 19.21
C ALA A 76 5.12 4.34 19.35
N ALA A 77 5.10 3.47 18.31
CA ALA A 77 4.35 2.23 18.34
C ALA A 77 4.87 1.26 19.43
N PHE A 78 6.18 1.04 19.46
CA PHE A 78 6.80 0.14 20.43
C PHE A 78 6.80 0.71 21.85
N GLU A 79 6.97 2.04 22.02
CA GLU A 79 6.86 2.70 23.33
C GLU A 79 5.45 2.57 23.89
N ARG A 80 4.42 2.83 23.08
CA ARG A 80 3.02 2.81 23.51
C ARG A 80 2.49 1.42 23.81
N PHE A 81 2.85 0.42 23.00
CA PHE A 81 2.24 -0.91 23.03
C PHE A 81 3.21 -2.07 23.30
N GLY A 82 4.51 -1.81 23.37
CA GLY A 82 5.55 -2.80 23.66
C GLY A 82 5.93 -3.71 22.50
N ASN A 83 5.03 -3.99 21.56
CA ASN A 83 5.25 -4.81 20.36
C ASN A 83 4.38 -4.36 19.19
N VAL A 84 4.75 -4.76 17.96
CA VAL A 84 3.95 -4.64 16.74
C VAL A 84 3.80 -6.03 16.14
N HIS A 85 2.57 -6.44 15.87
CA HIS A 85 2.24 -7.76 15.35
C HIS A 85 1.82 -7.73 13.88
N LEU A 86 1.19 -6.63 13.44
CA LEU A 86 0.75 -6.43 12.06
C LEU A 86 1.30 -5.09 11.56
N LEU A 87 2.17 -5.14 10.56
CA LEU A 87 2.63 -3.95 9.85
C LEU A 87 1.96 -3.89 8.48
N ILE A 88 1.24 -2.80 8.20
CA ILE A 88 0.61 -2.56 6.90
C ILE A 88 1.23 -1.34 6.26
N ASN A 89 2.14 -1.56 5.32
CA ASN A 89 2.71 -0.54 4.46
C ASN A 89 1.72 -0.26 3.32
N ASN A 90 0.81 0.71 3.56
CA ASN A 90 -0.29 0.97 2.63
C ASN A 90 -0.23 2.38 2.00
N ALA A 91 0.47 3.34 2.59
CA ALA A 91 0.62 4.67 1.99
C ALA A 91 1.09 4.60 0.53
N GLY A 92 0.44 5.35 -0.35
CA GLY A 92 0.76 5.31 -1.76
C GLY A 92 0.15 6.47 -2.54
N VAL A 93 0.79 6.80 -3.65
CA VAL A 93 0.40 7.87 -4.58
C VAL A 93 0.40 7.34 -6.00
N ALA A 94 -0.38 7.96 -6.89
CA ALA A 94 -0.39 7.65 -8.32
C ALA A 94 -0.22 8.91 -9.15
N LEU A 95 0.37 8.74 -10.32
CA LEU A 95 0.57 9.77 -11.32
C LEU A 95 0.37 9.18 -12.70
N ALA A 96 -0.49 9.81 -13.50
CA ALA A 96 -0.79 9.37 -14.86
C ALA A 96 0.01 10.20 -15.88
N LYS A 97 1.15 9.67 -16.31
CA LYS A 97 2.01 10.20 -17.38
C LYS A 97 2.70 9.06 -18.12
N SER A 98 2.95 9.26 -19.42
CA SER A 98 3.80 8.36 -20.19
C SER A 98 5.24 8.37 -19.66
N ALA A 99 6.02 7.36 -20.01
CA ALA A 99 7.38 7.20 -19.50
C ALA A 99 8.29 8.39 -19.82
N TRP A 100 8.16 8.97 -21.00
CA TRP A 100 8.96 10.11 -21.45
C TRP A 100 8.48 11.48 -20.95
N GLU A 101 7.24 11.58 -20.47
CA GLU A 101 6.69 12.79 -19.85
C GLU A 101 6.90 12.84 -18.33
N THR A 102 7.18 11.68 -17.73
CA THR A 102 7.42 11.56 -16.30
C THR A 102 8.78 12.18 -15.95
N THR A 103 8.75 13.33 -15.26
CA THR A 103 9.95 14.07 -14.88
C THR A 103 10.74 13.37 -13.75
N GLN A 104 12.00 13.78 -13.56
CA GLN A 104 12.81 13.28 -12.44
C GLN A 104 12.12 13.50 -11.08
N LYS A 105 11.51 14.67 -10.85
CA LYS A 105 10.74 14.96 -9.62
C LYS A 105 9.52 14.06 -9.45
N ASP A 106 8.86 13.69 -10.55
CA ASP A 106 7.74 12.74 -10.52
C ASP A 106 8.22 11.34 -10.11
N TRP A 107 9.34 10.88 -10.68
CA TRP A 107 9.98 9.62 -10.30
C TRP A 107 10.36 9.62 -8.82
N GLU A 108 11.05 10.64 -8.34
CA GLU A 108 11.47 10.77 -6.94
C GLU A 108 10.27 10.74 -5.99
N TRP A 109 9.20 11.44 -6.31
CA TRP A 109 8.00 11.47 -5.49
C TRP A 109 7.29 10.11 -5.44
N VAL A 110 7.00 9.51 -6.61
CA VAL A 110 6.28 8.23 -6.67
C VAL A 110 7.11 7.10 -6.03
N MET A 111 8.39 7.01 -6.35
CA MET A 111 9.28 6.00 -5.79
C MET A 111 9.51 6.24 -4.29
N GLY A 112 9.65 7.48 -3.88
CA GLY A 112 9.81 7.89 -2.48
C GLY A 112 8.69 7.37 -1.60
N VAL A 113 7.45 7.58 -2.02
CA VAL A 113 6.27 7.14 -1.25
C VAL A 113 6.02 5.64 -1.43
N ASN A 114 5.90 5.16 -2.69
CA ASN A 114 5.37 3.83 -2.96
C ASN A 114 6.37 2.70 -2.69
N LEU A 115 7.67 2.91 -2.94
CA LEU A 115 8.70 1.89 -2.78
C LEU A 115 9.58 2.18 -1.56
N TYR A 116 10.18 3.36 -1.48
CA TYR A 116 11.05 3.68 -0.35
C TYR A 116 10.26 3.81 0.97
N GLY A 117 9.01 4.27 0.92
CA GLY A 117 8.12 4.22 2.09
C GLY A 117 7.93 2.81 2.63
N VAL A 118 7.76 1.81 1.74
CA VAL A 118 7.71 0.40 2.16
C VAL A 118 9.04 -0.05 2.75
N THR A 119 10.19 0.23 2.08
CA THR A 119 11.50 -0.17 2.60
C THR A 119 11.82 0.50 3.93
N ASN A 120 11.43 1.75 4.15
CA ASN A 120 11.57 2.45 5.42
C ASN A 120 10.77 1.73 6.52
N GLY A 121 9.51 1.34 6.22
CA GLY A 121 8.69 0.53 7.14
C GLY A 121 9.35 -0.78 7.49
N LEU A 122 9.82 -1.54 6.49
CA LEU A 122 10.49 -2.83 6.75
C LEU A 122 11.73 -2.66 7.64
N ARG A 123 12.56 -1.63 7.39
CA ARG A 123 13.79 -1.37 8.15
C ARG A 123 13.52 -0.91 9.58
N ALA A 124 12.50 -0.11 9.81
CA ALA A 124 12.17 0.40 11.14
C ALA A 124 11.49 -0.64 12.04
N PHE A 125 10.69 -1.54 11.47
CA PHE A 125 9.85 -2.45 12.25
C PHE A 125 10.37 -3.88 12.33
N ILE A 126 10.86 -4.48 11.23
CA ILE A 126 11.21 -5.92 11.20
C ILE A 126 12.27 -6.31 12.22
N PRO A 127 13.40 -5.58 12.39
CA PRO A 127 14.41 -5.97 13.38
C PRO A 127 13.82 -6.08 14.79
N ARG A 128 12.98 -5.13 15.17
CA ARG A 128 12.32 -5.09 16.48
C ARG A 128 11.26 -6.19 16.64
N MET A 129 10.48 -6.46 15.58
CA MET A 129 9.53 -7.59 15.56
C MET A 129 10.23 -8.93 15.69
N LEU A 130 11.39 -9.11 15.04
CA LEU A 130 12.21 -10.32 15.15
C LEU A 130 12.78 -10.49 16.55
N GLU A 131 13.26 -9.41 17.18
CA GLU A 131 13.77 -9.40 18.56
C GLU A 131 12.71 -9.83 19.57
N LYS A 132 11.44 -9.39 19.37
CA LYS A 132 10.31 -9.83 20.20
C LYS A 132 9.99 -11.32 20.07
N GLY A 133 10.29 -11.92 18.91
CA GLY A 133 10.13 -13.36 18.68
C GLY A 133 8.68 -13.87 18.70
N GLU A 134 7.69 -12.95 18.70
CA GLU A 134 6.28 -13.26 18.64
C GLU A 134 5.79 -13.50 17.18
N GLU A 135 4.59 -14.05 17.05
CA GLU A 135 3.93 -14.20 15.76
C GLU A 135 3.57 -12.84 15.19
N GLY A 136 3.93 -12.59 13.94
CA GLY A 136 3.68 -11.35 13.25
C GLY A 136 3.30 -11.52 11.79
N HIS A 137 2.82 -10.42 11.18
CA HIS A 137 2.46 -10.39 9.76
C HIS A 137 2.77 -9.02 9.16
N ILE A 138 3.27 -9.03 7.93
CA ILE A 138 3.55 -7.81 7.15
C ILE A 138 2.68 -7.83 5.90
N VAL A 139 1.96 -6.76 5.65
CA VAL A 139 1.20 -6.55 4.42
C VAL A 139 1.78 -5.36 3.68
N ASN A 140 2.30 -5.57 2.48
CA ASN A 140 2.76 -4.50 1.61
C ASN A 140 1.73 -4.26 0.51
N THR A 141 1.25 -3.03 0.39
CA THR A 141 0.26 -2.65 -0.64
C THR A 141 0.96 -2.32 -1.95
N ALA A 142 0.94 -3.29 -2.87
CA ALA A 142 1.29 -3.10 -4.26
C ALA A 142 0.07 -2.58 -5.06
N SER A 143 -0.27 -3.23 -6.14
CA SER A 143 -1.41 -3.02 -7.03
C SER A 143 -1.44 -4.16 -8.04
N ILE A 144 -2.52 -4.32 -8.77
CA ILE A 144 -2.50 -5.11 -10.02
C ILE A 144 -1.47 -4.54 -11.01
N ALA A 145 -1.22 -3.24 -10.97
CA ALA A 145 -0.14 -2.55 -11.71
C ALA A 145 1.28 -2.95 -11.26
N GLY A 146 1.43 -3.82 -10.24
CA GLY A 146 2.67 -4.52 -9.88
C GLY A 146 2.80 -5.91 -10.51
N LEU A 147 1.76 -6.38 -11.19
CA LEU A 147 1.71 -7.66 -11.89
C LEU A 147 1.41 -7.49 -13.39
N LEU A 148 0.79 -6.38 -13.77
CA LEU A 148 0.48 -5.96 -15.13
C LEU A 148 1.01 -4.53 -15.34
N SER A 149 1.43 -4.20 -16.58
CA SER A 149 1.88 -2.85 -16.90
C SER A 149 0.76 -2.09 -17.59
N GLU A 150 0.25 -1.08 -16.91
CA GLU A 150 -0.78 -0.19 -17.44
C GLU A 150 -0.15 0.97 -18.21
N PRO A 151 -0.70 1.38 -19.38
CA PRO A 151 -0.21 2.55 -20.09
C PRO A 151 -0.35 3.82 -19.26
N ALA A 152 0.51 4.81 -19.53
CA ALA A 152 0.57 6.10 -18.84
C ALA A 152 0.69 6.03 -17.29
N LEU A 153 1.22 4.94 -16.75
CA LEU A 153 1.49 4.77 -15.31
C LEU A 153 2.95 4.38 -15.04
N ALA A 154 3.91 4.92 -15.82
CA ALA A 154 5.29 4.43 -15.81
C ALA A 154 5.92 4.35 -14.41
N ALA A 155 6.01 5.46 -13.69
CA ALA A 155 6.59 5.47 -12.34
C ALA A 155 5.76 4.63 -11.34
N TYR A 156 4.43 4.66 -11.47
CA TYR A 156 3.55 3.86 -10.63
C TYR A 156 3.77 2.36 -10.85
N ASN A 157 3.74 1.88 -12.11
CA ASN A 157 4.01 0.48 -12.44
C ASN A 157 5.35 0.01 -11.85
N VAL A 158 6.43 0.74 -12.12
CA VAL A 158 7.77 0.39 -11.61
C VAL A 158 7.77 0.29 -10.09
N SER A 159 7.17 1.28 -9.40
CA SER A 159 7.09 1.25 -7.94
C SER A 159 6.32 0.03 -7.42
N LYS A 160 5.21 -0.34 -8.07
CA LYS A 160 4.35 -1.45 -7.63
C LYS A 160 4.92 -2.83 -7.98
N PHE A 161 5.59 -2.98 -9.13
CA PHE A 161 6.43 -4.15 -9.42
C PHE A 161 7.55 -4.29 -8.39
N GLY A 162 8.19 -3.18 -8.02
CA GLY A 162 9.20 -3.15 -6.96
C GLY A 162 8.68 -3.66 -5.63
N VAL A 163 7.46 -3.27 -5.22
CA VAL A 163 6.83 -3.76 -3.98
C VAL A 163 6.51 -5.25 -4.05
N VAL A 164 6.06 -5.77 -5.21
CA VAL A 164 5.79 -7.22 -5.36
C VAL A 164 7.07 -8.01 -5.17
N THR A 165 8.12 -7.73 -5.94
CA THR A 165 9.39 -8.48 -5.84
C THR A 165 10.06 -8.31 -4.48
N LEU A 166 9.98 -7.11 -3.86
CA LEU A 166 10.46 -6.87 -2.50
C LEU A 166 9.75 -7.77 -1.48
N SER A 167 8.42 -7.94 -1.63
CA SER A 167 7.63 -8.78 -0.73
C SER A 167 7.94 -10.27 -0.90
N GLU A 168 8.17 -10.72 -2.14
CA GLU A 168 8.61 -12.08 -2.44
C GLU A 168 9.98 -12.38 -1.81
N GLY A 169 10.96 -11.48 -2.01
CA GLY A 169 12.28 -11.57 -1.39
C GLY A 169 12.21 -11.60 0.13
N LEU A 170 11.41 -10.71 0.73
CA LEU A 170 11.20 -10.67 2.17
C LEU A 170 10.60 -11.99 2.70
N HIS A 171 9.62 -12.57 2.00
CA HIS A 171 9.07 -13.87 2.37
C HIS A 171 10.15 -14.95 2.40
N HIS A 172 11.02 -15.00 1.40
CA HIS A 172 12.14 -15.94 1.37
C HIS A 172 13.13 -15.69 2.52
N ASP A 173 13.50 -14.45 2.78
CA ASP A 173 14.40 -14.05 3.87
C ASP A 173 13.89 -14.48 5.24
N LEU A 174 12.63 -14.26 5.52
CA LEU A 174 11.99 -14.65 6.79
C LEU A 174 11.83 -16.18 6.90
N THR A 175 11.54 -16.86 5.79
CA THR A 175 11.45 -18.32 5.74
C THR A 175 12.80 -18.97 6.04
N LEU A 176 13.88 -18.51 5.42
CA LEU A 176 15.25 -19.01 5.68
C LEU A 176 15.65 -18.84 7.15
N ARG A 177 15.18 -17.77 7.80
CA ARG A 177 15.43 -17.49 9.24
C ARG A 177 14.48 -18.26 10.16
N LYS A 178 13.51 -18.99 9.63
CA LYS A 178 12.42 -19.65 10.40
C LYS A 178 11.70 -18.64 11.32
N ALA A 179 11.58 -17.40 10.87
CA ALA A 179 10.91 -16.35 11.61
C ALA A 179 9.41 -16.64 11.72
N LYS A 180 8.81 -16.23 12.84
CA LYS A 180 7.35 -16.35 13.05
C LYS A 180 6.58 -15.21 12.39
N ILE A 181 7.19 -14.51 11.45
CA ILE A 181 6.59 -13.37 10.73
C ILE A 181 6.25 -13.81 9.32
N ASN A 182 4.99 -13.67 8.95
CA ASN A 182 4.50 -13.95 7.59
C ASN A 182 4.41 -12.66 6.76
N VAL A 183 4.31 -12.82 5.45
CA VAL A 183 4.23 -11.70 4.50
C VAL A 183 3.03 -11.91 3.58
N SER A 184 2.31 -10.83 3.30
CA SER A 184 1.35 -10.75 2.21
C SER A 184 1.67 -9.56 1.32
N VAL A 185 1.42 -9.68 0.03
CA VAL A 185 1.40 -8.56 -0.91
C VAL A 185 -0.03 -8.32 -1.39
N LEU A 186 -0.55 -7.14 -1.10
CA LEU A 186 -1.87 -6.71 -1.51
C LEU A 186 -1.80 -6.10 -2.91
N CYS A 187 -2.51 -6.70 -3.86
CA CYS A 187 -2.57 -6.28 -5.25
C CYS A 187 -4.00 -5.90 -5.66
N PRO A 188 -4.50 -4.73 -5.24
CA PRO A 188 -5.85 -4.30 -5.62
C PRO A 188 -5.90 -3.94 -7.11
N GLY A 189 -7.08 -4.16 -7.72
CA GLY A 189 -7.47 -3.47 -8.94
C GLY A 189 -8.07 -2.10 -8.61
N TRP A 190 -9.18 -1.74 -9.27
CA TRP A 190 -9.83 -0.45 -9.06
C TRP A 190 -10.65 -0.43 -7.77
N VAL A 191 -10.32 0.52 -6.88
CA VAL A 191 -10.96 0.69 -5.56
C VAL A 191 -11.38 2.14 -5.40
N LYS A 192 -12.59 2.39 -4.92
CA LYS A 192 -13.13 3.73 -4.67
C LYS A 192 -12.34 4.46 -3.59
N THR A 193 -11.31 5.18 -4.01
CA THR A 193 -10.43 5.96 -3.16
C THR A 193 -10.08 7.29 -3.82
N ARG A 194 -9.32 8.13 -3.15
CA ARG A 194 -8.81 9.38 -3.71
C ARG A 194 -7.41 9.25 -4.31
N ILE A 195 -7.00 8.04 -4.70
CA ILE A 195 -5.67 7.80 -5.28
C ILE A 195 -5.43 8.60 -6.57
N ALA A 196 -6.48 8.82 -7.38
CA ALA A 196 -6.40 9.64 -8.59
C ALA A 196 -6.17 11.14 -8.31
N GLU A 197 -6.38 11.59 -7.07
CA GLU A 197 -6.15 12.94 -6.60
C GLU A 197 -4.85 13.06 -5.78
N ALA A 198 -3.92 12.12 -5.90
CA ALA A 198 -2.74 12.04 -5.03
C ALA A 198 -1.86 13.30 -5.10
N GLU A 199 -1.84 14.02 -6.23
CA GLU A 199 -1.09 15.27 -6.39
C GLU A 199 -1.52 16.40 -5.43
N ARG A 200 -2.65 16.27 -4.72
CA ARG A 200 -3.03 17.18 -3.63
C ARG A 200 -2.00 17.22 -2.50
N HIS A 201 -1.18 16.17 -2.37
CA HIS A 201 -0.10 16.06 -1.38
C HIS A 201 1.26 16.58 -1.88
N ARG A 202 1.30 17.12 -3.11
CA ARG A 202 2.50 17.77 -3.67
C ARG A 202 2.42 19.28 -3.50
N GLU A 203 3.59 19.92 -3.42
CA GLU A 203 3.70 21.37 -3.52
C GLU A 203 3.09 21.87 -4.83
N ALA A 204 2.48 23.06 -4.81
CA ALA A 204 1.69 23.55 -5.94
C ALA A 204 2.52 23.67 -7.24
N ASP A 205 3.79 24.06 -7.14
CA ASP A 205 4.74 24.20 -8.26
C ASP A 205 5.21 22.84 -8.84
N GLN A 206 4.97 21.76 -8.12
CA GLN A 206 5.34 20.38 -8.54
C GLN A 206 4.17 19.60 -9.12
N ARG A 207 2.95 20.15 -9.06
CA ARG A 207 1.77 19.50 -9.61
C ARG A 207 1.80 19.47 -11.13
N THR A 208 1.15 18.48 -11.70
CA THR A 208 1.07 18.30 -13.14
C THR A 208 0.34 19.47 -13.83
N ASP A 209 1.02 20.08 -14.80
CA ASP A 209 0.39 21.00 -15.73
C ASP A 209 -0.18 20.20 -16.91
N PHE A 210 -1.46 19.89 -16.85
CA PHE A 210 -2.16 19.09 -17.87
C PHE A 210 -2.18 19.73 -19.25
N THR A 211 -1.84 21.01 -19.39
CA THR A 211 -1.73 21.68 -20.68
C THR A 211 -0.48 21.30 -21.44
N LYS A 212 0.51 20.71 -20.76
CA LYS A 212 1.81 20.29 -21.31
C LYS A 212 1.93 18.79 -21.54
N ILE A 213 0.88 18.03 -21.25
CA ILE A 213 0.84 16.57 -21.39
C ILE A 213 0.11 16.20 -22.68
N ASP A 214 0.54 15.13 -23.36
CA ASP A 214 -0.11 14.68 -24.58
C ASP A 214 -1.55 14.20 -24.32
N LYS A 215 -2.38 14.28 -25.37
CA LYS A 215 -3.81 13.95 -25.28
C LYS A 215 -4.06 12.48 -24.89
N VAL A 216 -3.17 11.57 -25.27
CA VAL A 216 -3.33 10.13 -24.96
C VAL A 216 -3.13 9.91 -23.46
N SER A 217 -2.09 10.52 -22.87
CA SER A 217 -1.84 10.47 -21.42
C SER A 217 -3.00 11.10 -20.61
N VAL A 218 -3.54 12.23 -21.07
CA VAL A 218 -4.70 12.88 -20.43
C VAL A 218 -5.94 11.96 -20.50
N MET A 219 -6.25 11.40 -21.68
CA MET A 219 -7.40 10.51 -21.86
C MET A 219 -7.27 9.24 -21.02
N THR A 220 -6.07 8.65 -20.96
CA THR A 220 -5.79 7.49 -20.14
C THR A 220 -5.97 7.82 -18.65
N GLY A 221 -5.46 8.96 -18.18
CA GLY A 221 -5.67 9.45 -16.82
C GLY A 221 -7.14 9.63 -16.46
N MET A 222 -7.96 10.16 -17.39
CA MET A 222 -9.43 10.27 -17.22
C MET A 222 -10.10 8.90 -17.11
N SER A 223 -9.67 7.92 -17.94
CA SER A 223 -10.17 6.55 -17.89
C SER A 223 -9.85 5.88 -16.55
N ILE A 224 -8.62 6.05 -16.06
CA ILE A 224 -8.18 5.59 -14.74
C ILE A 224 -9.04 6.20 -13.62
N MET A 225 -9.26 7.52 -13.66
CA MET A 225 -10.10 8.21 -12.68
C MET A 225 -11.52 7.63 -12.66
N LYS A 226 -12.11 7.41 -13.84
CA LYS A 226 -13.44 6.79 -13.97
C LYS A 226 -13.45 5.35 -13.44
N ALA A 227 -12.41 4.56 -13.72
CA ALA A 227 -12.29 3.20 -13.23
C ALA A 227 -12.19 3.16 -11.69
N VAL A 228 -11.41 4.06 -11.08
CA VAL A 228 -11.32 4.22 -9.62
C VAL A 228 -12.68 4.58 -9.02
N GLN A 229 -13.42 5.51 -9.63
CA GLN A 229 -14.76 5.91 -9.15
C GLN A 229 -15.78 4.78 -9.21
N ASN A 230 -15.64 3.84 -10.15
CA ASN A 230 -16.50 2.68 -10.32
C ASN A 230 -15.92 1.39 -9.69
N GLY A 231 -14.80 1.48 -8.98
CA GLY A 231 -14.14 0.36 -8.34
C GLY A 231 -14.94 -0.25 -7.18
N ILE A 232 -14.37 -1.29 -6.59
CA ILE A 232 -14.96 -1.91 -5.39
C ILE A 232 -14.80 -0.99 -4.17
N GLU A 233 -15.60 -1.23 -3.15
CA GLU A 233 -15.51 -0.47 -1.89
C GLU A 233 -14.23 -0.84 -1.11
N PRO A 234 -13.58 0.12 -0.43
CA PRO A 234 -12.41 -0.14 0.41
C PRO A 234 -12.62 -1.20 1.49
N GLN A 235 -13.85 -1.32 2.00
CA GLN A 235 -14.24 -2.30 3.01
C GLN A 235 -14.09 -3.75 2.51
N GLN A 236 -14.34 -4.00 1.22
CA GLN A 236 -14.11 -5.31 0.63
C GLN A 236 -12.61 -5.65 0.64
N VAL A 237 -11.76 -4.69 0.28
CA VAL A 237 -10.30 -4.86 0.33
C VAL A 237 -9.83 -5.11 1.76
N ALA A 238 -10.37 -4.39 2.73
CA ALA A 238 -10.04 -4.58 4.15
C ALA A 238 -10.41 -5.99 4.63
N SER A 239 -11.58 -6.50 4.25
CA SER A 239 -11.99 -7.87 4.55
C SER A 239 -11.02 -8.91 3.94
N ASP A 240 -10.62 -8.71 2.68
CA ASP A 240 -9.66 -9.58 2.00
C ASP A 240 -8.30 -9.59 2.72
N VAL A 241 -7.84 -8.43 3.20
CA VAL A 241 -6.58 -8.30 3.97
C VAL A 241 -6.68 -9.05 5.30
N ILE A 242 -7.71 -8.81 6.10
CA ILE A 242 -7.87 -9.48 7.40
C ILE A 242 -7.94 -11.01 7.21
N ASN A 243 -8.70 -11.48 6.22
CA ASN A 243 -8.80 -12.91 5.91
C ASN A 243 -7.45 -13.50 5.46
N ALA A 244 -6.68 -12.75 4.66
CA ALA A 244 -5.36 -13.18 4.22
C ALA A 244 -4.36 -13.26 5.39
N VAL A 245 -4.37 -12.29 6.31
CA VAL A 245 -3.56 -12.32 7.54
C VAL A 245 -3.89 -13.54 8.39
N LYS A 246 -5.19 -13.83 8.59
CA LYS A 246 -5.64 -15.00 9.36
C LYS A 246 -5.26 -16.34 8.70
N SER A 247 -5.27 -16.42 7.37
CA SER A 247 -4.97 -17.64 6.60
C SER A 247 -3.52 -17.72 6.09
N ASN A 248 -2.67 -16.76 6.42
CA ASN A 248 -1.28 -16.64 5.93
C ASN A 248 -1.17 -16.67 4.38
N LYS A 249 -2.12 -16.04 3.69
CA LYS A 249 -2.15 -15.97 2.23
C LYS A 249 -1.16 -14.93 1.73
N PHE A 250 -0.24 -15.29 0.82
CA PHE A 250 0.79 -14.39 0.33
C PHE A 250 0.25 -13.35 -0.67
N TYR A 251 -0.32 -13.76 -1.81
CA TYR A 251 -0.91 -12.83 -2.79
C TYR A 251 -2.37 -12.54 -2.47
N ILE A 252 -2.72 -11.27 -2.23
CA ILE A 252 -4.09 -10.81 -2.01
C ILE A 252 -4.57 -10.14 -3.29
N LEU A 253 -5.23 -10.91 -4.16
CA LEU A 253 -5.83 -10.45 -5.42
C LEU A 253 -7.31 -10.17 -5.18
N THR A 254 -7.67 -8.89 -5.06
CA THR A 254 -9.04 -8.45 -4.73
C THR A 254 -10.01 -8.52 -5.90
N HIS A 255 -9.49 -8.68 -7.13
CA HIS A 255 -10.26 -8.75 -8.37
C HIS A 255 -9.95 -10.08 -9.09
N PRO A 256 -10.81 -11.11 -8.96
CA PRO A 256 -10.53 -12.44 -9.51
C PRO A 256 -10.29 -12.49 -11.01
N HIS A 257 -10.89 -11.58 -11.78
CA HIS A 257 -10.73 -11.52 -13.24
C HIS A 257 -9.32 -11.11 -13.68
N THR A 258 -8.53 -10.44 -12.80
CA THR A 258 -7.16 -10.03 -13.13
C THR A 258 -6.20 -11.20 -13.33
N LYS A 259 -6.55 -12.39 -12.85
CA LYS A 259 -5.73 -13.61 -13.04
C LYS A 259 -5.52 -13.94 -14.51
N ALA A 260 -6.54 -13.73 -15.35
CA ALA A 260 -6.41 -13.96 -16.79
C ALA A 260 -5.36 -13.01 -17.43
N GLY A 261 -5.33 -11.75 -17.04
CA GLY A 261 -4.30 -10.80 -17.49
C GLY A 261 -2.89 -11.21 -17.04
N ILE A 262 -2.75 -11.65 -15.78
CA ILE A 262 -1.47 -12.14 -15.27
C ILE A 262 -1.00 -13.37 -16.08
N GLN A 263 -1.91 -14.29 -16.39
CA GLN A 263 -1.59 -15.46 -17.23
C GLN A 263 -1.12 -15.04 -18.61
N ILE A 264 -1.83 -14.13 -19.29
CA ILE A 264 -1.45 -13.62 -20.62
C ILE A 264 -0.04 -13.02 -20.56
N ARG A 265 0.25 -12.16 -19.56
CA ARG A 265 1.60 -11.60 -19.39
C ARG A 265 2.67 -12.67 -19.22
N MET A 266 2.41 -13.72 -18.43
CA MET A 266 3.37 -14.81 -18.24
C MET A 266 3.59 -15.61 -19.53
N GLU A 267 2.54 -15.84 -20.30
CA GLU A 267 2.63 -16.49 -21.62
C GLU A 267 3.41 -15.63 -22.63
N ASP A 268 3.23 -14.30 -22.64
CA ASP A 268 4.00 -13.39 -23.47
C ASP A 268 5.50 -13.50 -23.15
N ILE A 269 5.87 -13.52 -21.86
CA ILE A 269 7.26 -13.66 -21.41
C ILE A 269 7.84 -15.03 -21.83
N LEU A 270 7.12 -16.12 -21.56
CA LEU A 270 7.60 -17.49 -21.85
C LEU A 270 7.73 -17.76 -23.37
N GLN A 271 6.95 -17.07 -24.18
CA GLN A 271 6.96 -17.18 -25.65
C GLN A 271 7.77 -16.06 -26.30
N GLU A 272 8.43 -15.20 -25.51
CA GLU A 272 9.26 -14.07 -26.00
C GLU A 272 8.48 -13.13 -26.95
N ARG A 273 7.16 -12.96 -26.71
CA ARG A 273 6.28 -12.09 -27.49
C ARG A 273 6.31 -10.64 -26.99
N ALA A 274 5.88 -9.72 -27.84
CA ALA A 274 5.54 -8.36 -27.40
C ALA A 274 4.43 -8.40 -26.33
N PRO A 275 4.48 -7.53 -25.31
CA PRO A 275 3.45 -7.47 -24.28
C PRO A 275 2.07 -7.19 -24.86
N THR A 276 1.08 -7.99 -24.49
CA THR A 276 -0.31 -7.78 -24.89
C THR A 276 -0.90 -6.58 -24.16
N LEU A 277 -1.43 -5.60 -24.92
CA LEU A 277 -2.18 -4.50 -24.33
C LEU A 277 -3.54 -5.01 -23.84
N LEU A 278 -3.74 -4.99 -22.55
CA LEU A 278 -5.01 -5.38 -21.92
C LEU A 278 -5.95 -4.16 -21.81
N PRO A 279 -7.28 -4.37 -21.87
CA PRO A 279 -8.23 -3.28 -21.65
C PRO A 279 -8.18 -2.79 -20.19
N ILE A 280 -8.23 -1.46 -20.03
CA ILE A 280 -8.28 -0.77 -18.72
C ILE A 280 -9.70 -0.87 -18.12
#